data_a697b7dd988fe08f87f9d1d8d86f4c91
#
_entry.id   a697b7dd988fe08f87f9d1d8d86f4c91
#
_cell.length_a   1.000
_cell.length_b   1.000
_cell.length_c   1.000
_cell.angle_alpha   90.00
_cell.angle_beta   90.00
_cell.angle_gamma   90.00
#
_symmetry.space_group_name_H-M   'P 1'
#
loop_
_entity.id
_entity.type
_entity.pdbx_description
1 polymer ?
#
loop_
_entity_poly.entity_id
_entity_poly.type
_entity_poly.pdbx_seq_one_letter_code
_entity_poly.pdbx_strand_id
1 'polypeptide(L)' 'EKFLRKIQERIEDMADILDNYNLSVVDYTEDNKNWFDVIESPNTIVLTQVLPAIIKNHNVVLKGRVFIPNSIK' A
#
# COMPACT_ATOMS: atom_id res chain seq x y z
N GLU A 1 -11.96 -4.36 9.42
CA GLU A 1 -11.70 -4.30 8.01
C GLU A 1 -11.95 -2.92 7.43
N LYS A 2 -13.11 -2.35 7.66
CA LYS A 2 -13.38 -1.00 7.23
C LYS A 2 -12.45 0.00 7.91
N PHE A 3 -12.10 -0.27 9.15
CA PHE A 3 -11.21 0.58 9.89
C PHE A 3 -9.83 0.66 9.22
N LEU A 4 -9.28 -0.49 8.86
CA LEU A 4 -7.98 -0.53 8.23
C LEU A 4 -8.01 0.11 6.85
N ARG A 5 -9.11 -0.06 6.13
CA ARG A 5 -9.25 0.54 4.81
C ARG A 5 -9.27 2.06 4.91
N LYS A 6 -9.96 2.59 5.91
CA LYS A 6 -9.98 4.03 6.11
C LYS A 6 -8.61 4.57 6.46
N ILE A 7 -7.85 3.85 7.26
CA ILE A 7 -6.49 4.24 7.57
C ILE A 7 -5.66 4.27 6.29
N GLN A 8 -5.81 3.26 5.46
CA GLN A 8 -5.06 3.17 4.23
C GLN A 8 -5.34 4.34 3.30
N GLU A 9 -6.57 4.82 3.30
CA GLU A 9 -6.98 5.89 2.41
C GLU A 9 -6.74 7.28 2.98
N ARG A 10 -6.61 7.40 4.31
CA ARG A 10 -6.50 8.70 4.95
C ARG A 10 -5.37 8.72 5.96
N ILE A 11 -4.21 8.29 5.49
CA ILE A 11 -3.07 8.12 6.36
C ILE A 11 -2.67 9.37 7.10
N GLU A 12 -2.71 10.50 6.43
CA GLU A 12 -2.25 11.75 7.03
C GLU A 12 -3.09 12.14 8.23
N ASP A 13 -4.36 11.75 8.22
CA ASP A 13 -5.26 12.09 9.30
C ASP A 13 -5.26 11.05 10.40
N MET A 14 -4.56 9.94 10.19
CA MET A 14 -4.64 8.79 11.07
C MET A 14 -3.34 8.43 11.76
N ALA A 15 -2.36 9.35 11.71
CA ALA A 15 -1.03 9.04 12.24
C ALA A 15 -1.09 8.62 13.71
N ASP A 16 -1.87 9.32 14.53
CA ASP A 16 -1.96 8.98 15.94
C ASP A 16 -2.60 7.62 16.16
N ILE A 17 -3.59 7.29 15.34
CA ILE A 17 -4.25 6.00 15.44
C ILE A 17 -3.28 4.88 15.05
N LEU A 18 -2.48 5.11 14.03
CA LEU A 18 -1.50 4.12 13.62
C LEU A 18 -0.54 3.81 14.75
N ASP A 19 -0.04 4.85 15.41
CA ASP A 19 0.87 4.65 16.53
C ASP A 19 0.21 3.87 17.66
N ASN A 20 -1.03 4.22 17.98
CA ASN A 20 -1.72 3.60 19.09
C ASN A 20 -1.99 2.12 18.88
N TYR A 21 -2.08 1.68 17.64
CA TYR A 21 -2.35 0.28 17.34
C TYR A 21 -1.14 -0.46 16.80
N ASN A 22 0.04 0.15 16.88
CA ASN A 22 1.27 -0.46 16.40
C ASN A 22 1.20 -0.79 14.91
N LEU A 23 0.54 0.06 14.16
CA LEU A 23 0.43 -0.12 12.72
C LEU A 23 1.48 0.74 12.03
N SER A 24 2.00 0.25 10.93
CA SER A 24 2.95 0.99 10.12
C SER A 24 2.45 1.06 8.70
N VAL A 25 2.73 2.17 8.05
CA VAL A 25 2.37 2.36 6.66
C VAL A 25 3.65 2.26 5.85
N VAL A 26 3.64 1.44 4.82
CA VAL A 26 4.83 1.18 4.03
C VAL A 26 4.54 1.45 2.56
N ASP A 27 5.42 2.22 1.94
CA ASP A 27 5.31 2.51 0.52
C ASP A 27 5.95 1.38 -0.28
N TYR A 28 5.55 1.29 -1.54
CA TYR A 28 6.04 0.24 -2.42
C TYR A 28 7.53 0.41 -2.70
N THR A 29 8.26 -0.70 -2.60
CA THR A 29 9.64 -0.78 -3.08
C THR A 29 9.80 -2.15 -3.72
N GLU A 30 10.90 -2.34 -4.44
CA GLU A 30 11.18 -3.63 -5.03
C GLU A 30 11.32 -4.73 -3.97
N ASP A 31 11.82 -4.35 -2.80
CA ASP A 31 12.06 -5.33 -1.75
C ASP A 31 10.78 -5.79 -1.08
N ASN A 32 9.73 -5.00 -1.11
CA ASN A 32 8.49 -5.35 -0.42
C ASN A 32 7.32 -5.53 -1.35
N LYS A 33 7.57 -5.84 -2.59
CA LYS A 33 6.47 -5.95 -3.54
C LYS A 33 5.49 -7.07 -3.20
N ASN A 34 5.90 -8.02 -2.36
CA ASN A 34 4.99 -9.07 -1.91
C ASN A 34 3.89 -8.53 -1.00
N TRP A 35 4.06 -7.32 -0.47
CA TRP A 35 3.07 -6.69 0.38
C TRP A 35 2.06 -5.87 -0.42
N PHE A 36 2.16 -5.93 -1.75
CA PHE A 36 1.32 -5.13 -2.64
C PHE A 36 0.70 -5.99 -3.72
N ASP A 37 -0.48 -5.58 -4.14
CA ASP A 37 -1.08 -6.12 -5.34
C ASP A 37 -0.52 -5.29 -6.48
N VAL A 38 0.28 -5.93 -7.33
CA VAL A 38 0.92 -5.26 -8.44
C VAL A 38 0.10 -5.53 -9.69
N ILE A 39 -0.42 -4.49 -10.30
CA ILE A 39 -1.33 -4.62 -11.43
C ILE A 39 -0.72 -3.93 -12.63
N GLU A 40 -0.57 -4.67 -13.73
CA GLU A 40 -0.12 -4.07 -14.97
C GLU A 40 -1.29 -3.35 -15.62
N SER A 41 -1.01 -2.16 -16.10
CA SER A 41 -2.07 -1.36 -16.71
C SER A 41 -1.55 -0.68 -17.96
N PRO A 42 -2.20 -0.86 -19.09
CA PRO A 42 -1.75 -0.23 -20.32
C PRO A 42 -1.88 1.29 -20.30
N ASN A 43 -2.68 1.80 -19.38
CA ASN A 43 -2.86 3.24 -19.28
C ASN A 43 -1.89 3.90 -18.31
N THR A 44 -1.04 3.10 -17.67
CA THR A 44 -0.08 3.62 -16.69
C THR A 44 1.24 3.86 -17.38
N ILE A 45 1.79 5.05 -17.26
CA ILE A 45 3.05 5.38 -17.88
C ILE A 45 4.20 5.18 -16.91
N VAL A 46 3.99 5.51 -15.64
CA VAL A 46 5.00 5.31 -14.62
C VAL A 46 4.38 4.55 -13.46
N LEU A 47 5.20 3.86 -12.71
CA LEU A 47 4.72 3.16 -11.52
C LEU A 47 3.95 4.12 -10.63
N THR A 48 2.75 3.76 -10.26
CA THR A 48 1.88 4.60 -9.46
C THR A 48 1.34 3.82 -8.28
N GLN A 49 1.69 4.26 -7.08
CA GLN A 49 1.14 3.64 -5.89
C GLN A 49 -0.24 4.23 -5.63
N VAL A 50 -1.24 3.35 -5.57
CA VAL A 50 -2.61 3.78 -5.30
C VAL A 50 -2.89 3.73 -3.81
N LEU A 51 -2.46 2.67 -3.14
CA LEU A 51 -2.64 2.50 -1.70
C LEU A 51 -1.37 1.92 -1.11
N PRO A 52 -0.95 2.39 0.07
CA PRO A 52 0.19 1.81 0.75
C PRO A 52 -0.21 0.51 1.45
N ALA A 53 0.77 -0.26 1.89
CA ALA A 53 0.51 -1.44 2.68
C ALA A 53 0.43 -1.06 4.16
N ILE A 54 -0.37 -1.79 4.92
CA ILE A 54 -0.47 -1.60 6.37
C ILE A 54 0.11 -2.84 7.03
N ILE A 55 1.07 -2.62 7.92
CA ILE A 55 1.80 -3.68 8.58
C ILE A 55 1.57 -3.59 10.07
N LYS A 56 1.42 -4.73 10.72
CA LYS A 56 1.35 -4.77 12.18
C LYS A 56 2.22 -5.91 12.67
N ASN A 57 3.20 -5.58 13.53
CA ASN A 57 4.10 -6.58 14.09
C ASN A 57 4.76 -7.43 13.01
N HIS A 58 5.23 -6.75 11.96
CA HIS A 58 5.93 -7.38 10.83
C HIS A 58 5.04 -8.25 9.94
N ASN A 59 3.73 -8.16 10.14
CA ASN A 59 2.79 -8.92 9.30
C ASN A 59 1.93 -7.96 8.52
N VAL A 60 1.70 -8.29 7.25
CA VAL A 60 0.83 -7.47 6.41
C VAL A 60 -0.59 -7.71 6.82
N VAL A 61 -1.27 -6.66 7.27
CA VAL A 61 -2.68 -6.77 7.62
C VAL A 61 -3.58 -6.25 6.50
N LEU A 62 -3.01 -5.43 5.61
CA LEU A 62 -3.75 -4.94 4.45
C LEU A 62 -2.74 -4.66 3.37
N LYS A 63 -2.85 -5.36 2.25
CA LYS A 63 -1.92 -5.16 1.14
C LYS A 63 -2.17 -3.83 0.47
N GLY A 64 -1.11 -3.20 0.02
CA GLY A 64 -1.22 -2.01 -0.78
C GLY A 64 -1.53 -2.36 -2.22
N ARG A 65 -1.58 -1.36 -3.09
CA ARG A 65 -1.84 -1.56 -4.51
C ARG A 65 -1.01 -0.60 -5.32
N VAL A 66 -0.38 -1.11 -6.36
CA VAL A 66 0.37 -0.27 -7.29
C VAL A 66 0.02 -0.67 -8.70
N PHE A 67 0.01 0.31 -9.57
CA PHE A 67 -0.12 0.07 -11.00
C PHE A 67 1.25 0.23 -11.62
N ILE A 68 1.62 -0.68 -12.49
CA ILE A 68 2.88 -0.57 -13.22
C ILE A 68 2.57 -0.51 -14.70
N PRO A 69 3.45 0.10 -15.50
CA PRO A 69 3.26 0.13 -16.93
C PRO A 69 3.25 -1.29 -17.49
N ASN A 70 2.41 -1.49 -18.47
CA ASN A 70 2.40 -2.75 -19.18
C ASN A 70 3.63 -2.77 -20.07
N SER A 71 4.60 -3.57 -19.74
CA SER A 71 5.85 -3.49 -20.44
C SER A 71 5.84 -4.38 -21.63
N ILE A 72 5.25 -4.10 -22.59
CA ILE A 72 5.30 -4.89 -23.66
C ILE A 72 6.35 -4.79 -24.52
N LYS A 73 6.64 -5.03 -24.63
CA LYS A 73 7.53 -4.84 -25.29
C LYS A 73 7.40 -5.02 -26.25
#